data_6012544d43b0d99e5dae8b726343c700
#
_entry.id   6012544d43b0d99e5dae8b726343c700
#
_cell.length_a   1.000
_cell.length_b   1.000
_cell.length_c   1.000
_cell.angle_alpha   90.00
_cell.angle_beta   90.00
_cell.angle_gamma   90.00
#
_symmetry.space_group_name_H-M   'P 1'
#
loop_
_entity.id
_entity.type
_entity.pdbx_description
1 polymer ?
#
loop_
_entity_poly.entity_id
_entity_poly.type
_entity_poly.pdbx_seq_one_letter_code
_entity_poly.pdbx_strand_id
1 'polypeptide(L)'
;MAHANVALNFNAFLEKTKLKDDGSNYTDWVRNLRIILIAAKKAYVLEAPIGEAPVFPATQDVMNAWQSHSDDYSLVQCGMLYNLEPGLQKRFEQHGAYEMFQELKMVFQAHAWVERYEVSDKFYSCCWGS
;
A
#
# COMPACT_ATOMS: atom_id res chain seq x y z
N MET A 1 -0.77 -24.53 -2.96
CA MET A 1 -1.98 -24.51 -2.14
C MET A 1 -1.95 -23.41 -1.10
N ALA A 2 -0.93 -23.35 -0.24
CA ALA A 2 -0.85 -22.28 0.75
C ALA A 2 -0.78 -20.90 0.11
N HIS A 3 -0.10 -20.77 -1.02
CA HIS A 3 0.02 -19.48 -1.72
C HIS A 3 -1.32 -18.99 -2.25
N ALA A 4 -2.13 -19.88 -2.82
CA ALA A 4 -3.44 -19.51 -3.32
C ALA A 4 -4.36 -19.06 -2.19
N ASN A 5 -4.31 -19.77 -1.05
CA ASN A 5 -5.11 -19.41 0.10
C ASN A 5 -4.72 -18.06 0.68
N VAL A 6 -3.41 -17.79 0.73
CA VAL A 6 -2.91 -16.50 1.21
C VAL A 6 -3.38 -15.37 0.29
N ALA A 7 -3.32 -15.57 -1.03
CA ALA A 7 -3.78 -14.55 -1.98
C ALA A 7 -5.29 -14.30 -1.86
N LEU A 8 -6.07 -15.38 -1.68
CA LEU A 8 -7.52 -15.25 -1.48
C LEU A 8 -7.83 -14.50 -0.18
N ASN A 9 -7.10 -14.83 0.89
CA ASN A 9 -7.28 -14.17 2.18
C ASN A 9 -6.94 -12.68 2.09
N PHE A 10 -5.92 -12.34 1.31
CA PHE A 10 -5.54 -10.95 1.09
C PHE A 10 -6.71 -10.16 0.53
N ASN A 11 -7.31 -10.64 -0.56
CA ASN A 11 -8.42 -9.95 -1.20
C ASN A 11 -9.66 -9.94 -0.32
N ALA A 12 -10.01 -11.08 0.26
CA ALA A 12 -11.20 -11.19 1.11
C ALA A 12 -11.09 -10.30 2.35
N PHE A 13 -9.91 -10.19 2.93
CA PHE A 13 -9.71 -9.40 4.13
C PHE A 13 -9.88 -7.91 3.85
N LEU A 14 -9.25 -7.43 2.77
CA LEU A 14 -9.32 -6.00 2.43
C LEU A 14 -10.66 -5.62 1.81
N GLU A 15 -11.34 -6.57 1.17
CA GLU A 15 -12.62 -6.31 0.51
C GLU A 15 -13.66 -5.72 1.45
N LYS A 16 -13.60 -6.06 2.72
CA LYS A 16 -14.57 -5.57 3.71
C LYS A 16 -14.40 -4.10 4.04
N THR A 17 -13.21 -3.56 3.81
CA THR A 17 -12.92 -2.19 4.19
C THR A 17 -12.07 -1.52 3.12
N LYS A 18 -12.74 -1.03 2.09
CA LYS A 18 -12.05 -0.29 1.03
C LYS A 18 -11.59 1.06 1.55
N LEU A 19 -10.46 1.53 1.05
CA LEU A 19 -9.98 2.86 1.38
C LEU A 19 -10.93 3.88 0.79
N LYS A 20 -11.46 4.74 1.64
CA LYS A 20 -12.40 5.78 1.23
C LYS A 20 -11.69 6.88 0.45
N ASP A 21 -12.41 7.50 -0.47
CA ASP A 21 -11.86 8.55 -1.32
C ASP A 21 -11.28 9.71 -0.51
N ASP A 22 -11.85 10.00 0.66
CA ASP A 22 -11.37 11.06 1.54
C ASP A 22 -10.27 10.61 2.49
N GLY A 23 -9.91 9.33 2.48
CA GLY A 23 -8.86 8.79 3.33
C GLY A 23 -9.22 8.71 4.80
N SER A 24 -10.51 8.82 5.16
CA SER A 24 -10.94 8.83 6.57
C SER A 24 -10.57 7.55 7.31
N ASN A 25 -10.44 6.43 6.61
CA ASN A 25 -10.06 5.16 7.20
C ASN A 25 -8.62 4.73 6.81
N TYR A 26 -7.79 5.67 6.37
CA TYR A 26 -6.46 5.35 5.86
C TYR A 26 -5.59 4.64 6.90
N THR A 27 -5.57 5.13 8.14
CA THR A 27 -4.72 4.56 9.19
C THR A 27 -5.03 3.07 9.42
N ASP A 28 -6.31 2.74 9.51
CA ASP A 28 -6.72 1.35 9.69
C ASP A 28 -6.46 0.52 8.42
N TRP A 29 -6.74 1.10 7.27
CA TRP A 29 -6.56 0.42 5.99
C TRP A 29 -5.09 0.06 5.76
N VAL A 30 -4.18 1.00 5.99
CA VAL A 30 -2.75 0.76 5.76
C VAL A 30 -2.18 -0.22 6.78
N ARG A 31 -2.66 -0.17 8.01
CA ARG A 31 -2.24 -1.13 9.03
C ARG A 31 -2.64 -2.55 8.63
N ASN A 32 -3.88 -2.72 8.21
CA ASN A 32 -4.38 -4.02 7.78
C ASN A 32 -3.66 -4.51 6.53
N LEU A 33 -3.37 -3.61 5.60
CA LEU A 33 -2.59 -3.95 4.41
C LEU A 33 -1.21 -4.48 4.79
N ARG A 34 -0.52 -3.80 5.70
CA ARG A 34 0.81 -4.23 6.14
C ARG A 34 0.77 -5.60 6.82
N ILE A 35 -0.22 -5.83 7.66
CA ILE A 35 -0.38 -7.12 8.34
C ILE A 35 -0.53 -8.24 7.31
N ILE A 36 -1.40 -8.05 6.35
CA ILE A 36 -1.66 -9.04 5.32
C ILE A 36 -0.40 -9.30 4.48
N LEU A 37 0.30 -8.25 4.09
CA LEU A 37 1.51 -8.40 3.27
C LEU A 37 2.64 -9.06 4.05
N ILE A 38 2.77 -8.78 5.34
CA ILE A 38 3.75 -9.45 6.18
C ILE A 38 3.42 -10.94 6.25
N ALA A 39 2.16 -11.28 6.47
CA ALA A 39 1.72 -12.67 6.53
C ALA A 39 1.96 -13.40 5.20
N ALA A 40 1.81 -12.71 4.08
CA ALA A 40 2.04 -13.25 2.76
C ALA A 40 3.51 -13.18 2.32
N LYS A 41 4.38 -12.58 3.14
CA LYS A 41 5.80 -12.38 2.85
C LYS A 41 6.03 -11.52 1.61
N LYS A 42 5.18 -10.53 1.40
CA LYS A 42 5.22 -9.64 0.26
C LYS A 42 5.33 -8.16 0.65
N ALA A 43 5.60 -7.88 1.92
CA ALA A 43 5.71 -6.50 2.42
C ALA A 43 6.86 -5.74 1.76
N TYR A 44 7.88 -6.44 1.29
CA TYR A 44 9.02 -5.81 0.62
C TYR A 44 8.62 -5.01 -0.63
N VAL A 45 7.48 -5.36 -1.23
CA VAL A 45 6.98 -4.67 -2.42
C VAL A 45 6.70 -3.20 -2.14
N LEU A 46 6.30 -2.88 -0.92
CA LEU A 46 6.00 -1.50 -0.53
C LEU A 46 7.23 -0.69 -0.16
N GLU A 47 8.38 -1.33 -0.02
CA GLU A 47 9.58 -0.67 0.48
C GLU A 47 10.51 -0.17 -0.61
N ALA A 48 10.41 -0.75 -1.81
CA ALA A 48 11.26 -0.37 -2.93
C ALA A 48 10.58 -0.67 -4.25
N PRO A 49 10.84 0.14 -5.29
CA PRO A 49 10.31 -0.17 -6.62
C PRO A 49 10.92 -1.44 -7.18
N ILE A 50 10.22 -2.06 -8.12
CA ILE A 50 10.66 -3.34 -8.67
C ILE A 50 11.98 -3.26 -9.44
N GLY A 51 12.28 -2.09 -10.00
CA GLY A 51 13.45 -1.97 -10.84
C GLY A 51 13.20 -2.47 -12.26
N GLU A 52 14.25 -2.50 -13.05
CA GLU A 52 14.16 -2.87 -14.44
C GLU A 52 14.35 -4.39 -14.62
N ALA A 53 13.74 -4.91 -15.68
CA ALA A 53 13.93 -6.32 -16.04
C ALA A 53 15.40 -6.59 -16.33
N PRO A 54 15.90 -7.81 -16.03
CA PRO A 54 17.28 -8.15 -16.34
C PRO A 54 17.57 -8.03 -17.83
N VAL A 55 18.76 -7.53 -18.13
CA VAL A 55 19.20 -7.35 -19.51
C VAL A 55 19.85 -8.65 -19.99
N PHE A 56 19.58 -9.02 -21.23
CA PHE A 56 20.19 -10.20 -21.82
C PHE A 56 21.68 -9.95 -22.11
N PRO A 57 22.59 -10.94 -21.90
CA PRO A 57 22.28 -12.26 -21.35
C PRO A 57 22.19 -12.27 -19.82
N ALA A 58 21.21 -13.00 -19.32
CA ALA A 58 21.02 -13.17 -17.88
C ALA A 58 20.86 -14.64 -17.57
N THR A 59 21.28 -15.06 -16.38
CA THR A 59 21.11 -16.46 -15.98
C THR A 59 19.63 -16.76 -15.75
N GLN A 60 19.28 -18.05 -15.84
CA GLN A 60 17.91 -18.46 -15.57
C GLN A 60 17.50 -18.12 -14.15
N ASP A 61 18.41 -18.23 -13.19
CA ASP A 61 18.12 -17.91 -11.81
C ASP A 61 17.78 -16.43 -11.62
N VAL A 62 18.52 -15.54 -12.31
CA VAL A 62 18.25 -14.11 -12.27
C VAL A 62 16.90 -13.80 -12.89
N MET A 63 16.61 -14.42 -14.03
CA MET A 63 15.31 -14.23 -14.70
C MET A 63 14.16 -14.71 -13.83
N ASN A 64 14.31 -15.88 -13.20
CA ASN A 64 13.28 -16.44 -12.33
C ASN A 64 13.05 -15.57 -11.10
N ALA A 65 14.12 -15.06 -10.51
CA ALA A 65 14.02 -14.19 -9.35
C ALA A 65 13.29 -12.89 -9.69
N TRP A 66 13.62 -12.29 -10.83
CA TRP A 66 12.94 -11.08 -11.26
C TRP A 66 11.48 -11.34 -11.57
N GLN A 67 11.18 -12.47 -12.24
CA GLN A 67 9.80 -12.82 -12.57
C GLN A 67 8.96 -13.01 -11.31
N SER A 68 9.51 -13.69 -10.31
CA SER A 68 8.82 -13.88 -9.04
C SER A 68 8.54 -12.55 -8.36
N HIS A 69 9.50 -11.65 -8.37
CA HIS A 69 9.36 -10.31 -7.82
C HIS A 69 8.28 -9.51 -8.57
N SER A 70 8.30 -9.62 -9.89
CA SER A 70 7.32 -8.96 -10.75
C SER A 70 5.91 -9.47 -10.49
N ASP A 71 5.77 -10.78 -10.30
CA ASP A 71 4.48 -11.40 -9.98
C ASP A 71 3.96 -10.91 -8.63
N ASP A 72 4.81 -10.84 -7.62
CA ASP A 72 4.44 -10.32 -6.31
C ASP A 72 4.01 -8.86 -6.40
N TYR A 73 4.78 -8.07 -7.16
CA TYR A 73 4.50 -6.66 -7.35
C TYR A 73 3.13 -6.45 -7.99
N SER A 74 2.83 -7.23 -9.03
CA SER A 74 1.54 -7.16 -9.72
C SER A 74 0.38 -7.59 -8.82
N LEU A 75 0.59 -8.64 -8.03
CA LEU A 75 -0.43 -9.13 -7.11
C LEU A 75 -0.77 -8.07 -6.07
N VAL A 76 0.24 -7.44 -5.47
CA VAL A 76 0.04 -6.39 -4.48
C VAL A 76 -0.63 -5.18 -5.12
N GLN A 77 -0.20 -4.80 -6.31
CA GLN A 77 -0.81 -3.68 -7.04
C GLN A 77 -2.29 -3.92 -7.26
N CYS A 78 -2.65 -5.08 -7.77
CA CYS A 78 -4.06 -5.41 -8.02
C CYS A 78 -4.87 -5.47 -6.74
N GLY A 79 -4.28 -6.04 -5.68
CA GLY A 79 -4.95 -6.11 -4.39
C GLY A 79 -5.21 -4.74 -3.80
N MET A 80 -4.25 -3.84 -3.90
CA MET A 80 -4.41 -2.47 -3.42
C MET A 80 -5.48 -1.73 -4.23
N LEU A 81 -5.39 -1.80 -5.57
CA LEU A 81 -6.37 -1.13 -6.43
C LEU A 81 -7.79 -1.63 -6.17
N TYR A 82 -7.94 -2.94 -6.06
CA TYR A 82 -9.27 -3.52 -5.81
C TYR A 82 -9.88 -3.00 -4.52
N ASN A 83 -9.03 -2.69 -3.55
CA ASN A 83 -9.48 -2.27 -2.23
C ASN A 83 -9.47 -0.75 -2.03
N LEU A 84 -9.52 -0.01 -3.13
CA LEU A 84 -9.74 1.43 -3.13
C LEU A 84 -11.15 1.73 -3.64
N GLU A 85 -11.75 2.81 -3.14
CA GLU A 85 -13.01 3.28 -3.70
C GLU A 85 -12.80 3.80 -5.13
N PRO A 86 -13.86 3.85 -5.95
CA PRO A 86 -13.70 4.13 -7.38
C PRO A 86 -12.94 5.41 -7.73
N GLY A 87 -13.09 6.47 -6.95
CA GLY A 87 -12.37 7.71 -7.20
C GLY A 87 -10.86 7.52 -7.09
N LEU A 88 -10.42 6.80 -6.06
CA LEU A 88 -9.01 6.49 -5.88
C LEU A 88 -8.53 5.48 -6.90
N GLN A 89 -9.36 4.50 -7.27
CA GLN A 89 -8.98 3.54 -8.30
C GLN A 89 -8.64 4.25 -9.61
N LYS A 90 -9.45 5.21 -10.02
CA LYS A 90 -9.20 5.99 -11.22
C LYS A 90 -7.89 6.75 -11.14
N ARG A 91 -7.64 7.35 -9.99
CA ARG A 91 -6.44 8.15 -9.79
C ARG A 91 -5.18 7.30 -9.85
N PHE A 92 -5.23 6.08 -9.33
CA PHE A 92 -4.04 5.26 -9.16
C PHE A 92 -3.94 4.09 -10.13
N GLU A 93 -4.83 3.98 -11.10
CA GLU A 93 -4.85 2.83 -12.00
C GLU A 93 -3.58 2.66 -12.83
N GLN A 94 -2.82 3.73 -13.03
CA GLN A 94 -1.57 3.68 -13.77
C GLN A 94 -0.34 3.56 -12.86
N HIS A 95 -0.54 3.52 -11.56
CA HIS A 95 0.57 3.47 -10.61
C HIS A 95 0.93 2.02 -10.28
N GLY A 96 2.24 1.76 -10.11
CA GLY A 96 2.71 0.50 -9.53
C GLY A 96 2.43 0.46 -8.04
N ALA A 97 2.64 -0.71 -7.43
CA ALA A 97 2.35 -0.89 -6.01
C ALA A 97 3.16 0.06 -5.13
N TYR A 98 4.46 0.16 -5.38
CA TYR A 98 5.33 1.03 -4.60
C TYR A 98 4.93 2.49 -4.77
N GLU A 99 4.75 2.94 -5.99
CA GLU A 99 4.41 4.32 -6.30
C GLU A 99 3.05 4.69 -5.71
N MET A 100 2.08 3.77 -5.80
CA MET A 100 0.76 3.96 -5.22
C MET A 100 0.84 4.11 -3.71
N PHE A 101 1.62 3.23 -3.06
CA PHE A 101 1.77 3.28 -1.61
C PHE A 101 2.42 4.57 -1.16
N GLN A 102 3.47 5.02 -1.86
CA GLN A 102 4.16 6.27 -1.52
C GLN A 102 3.23 7.47 -1.69
N GLU A 103 2.45 7.49 -2.76
CA GLU A 103 1.54 8.60 -2.99
C GLU A 103 0.39 8.64 -2.01
N LEU A 104 -0.18 7.49 -1.67
CA LEU A 104 -1.21 7.40 -0.64
C LEU A 104 -0.68 7.88 0.71
N LYS A 105 0.55 7.52 1.00
CA LYS A 105 1.22 7.94 2.22
C LYS A 105 1.38 9.46 2.25
N MET A 106 1.79 10.06 1.15
CA MET A 106 1.93 11.52 1.06
C MET A 106 0.59 12.23 1.22
N VAL A 107 -0.44 11.72 0.56
CA VAL A 107 -1.76 12.37 0.57
C VAL A 107 -2.46 12.20 1.91
N PHE A 108 -2.53 10.99 2.42
CA PHE A 108 -3.37 10.70 3.58
C PHE A 108 -2.61 10.66 4.90
N GLN A 109 -1.37 10.23 4.90
CA GLN A 109 -0.59 10.24 6.13
C GLN A 109 -0.25 11.67 6.54
N ALA A 110 0.06 12.52 5.57
CA ALA A 110 0.29 13.94 5.83
C ALA A 110 -0.97 14.59 6.38
N HIS A 111 -2.15 14.23 5.84
CA HIS A 111 -3.43 14.75 6.33
C HIS A 111 -3.69 14.30 7.75
N ALA A 112 -3.44 13.04 8.06
CA ALA A 112 -3.58 12.52 9.43
C ALA A 112 -2.62 13.23 10.38
N TRP A 113 -1.42 13.56 9.91
CA TRP A 113 -0.44 14.31 10.67
C TRP A 113 -0.96 15.72 11.00
N VAL A 114 -1.53 16.39 10.01
CA VAL A 114 -2.09 17.72 10.19
C VAL A 114 -3.21 17.68 11.22
N GLU A 115 -4.09 16.71 11.16
CA GLU A 115 -5.16 16.57 12.15
C GLU A 115 -4.61 16.40 13.56
N ARG A 116 -3.61 15.55 13.73
CA ARG A 116 -2.96 15.36 15.02
C ARG A 116 -2.28 16.63 15.50
N TYR A 117 -1.62 17.31 14.57
CA TYR A 117 -0.91 18.54 14.90
C TYR A 117 -1.87 19.64 15.32
N GLU A 118 -2.99 19.75 14.63
CA GLU A 118 -4.02 20.73 15.00
C GLU A 118 -4.57 20.48 16.39
N VAL A 119 -4.83 19.22 16.73
CA VAL A 119 -5.30 18.86 18.06
C VAL A 119 -4.25 19.22 19.10
N SER A 120 -2.99 18.90 18.84
CA SER A 120 -1.89 19.24 19.75
C SER A 120 -1.72 20.75 19.87
N ASP A 121 -1.82 21.45 18.77
CA ASP A 121 -1.67 22.91 18.74
C ASP A 121 -2.76 23.57 19.56
N LYS A 122 -3.98 23.13 19.41
CA LYS A 122 -5.10 23.62 20.21
C LYS A 122 -4.87 23.37 21.69
N PHE A 123 -4.36 22.20 22.02
CA PHE A 123 -4.04 21.87 23.40
C PHE A 123 -2.97 22.80 23.96
N TYR A 124 -1.91 23.03 23.19
CA TYR A 124 -0.84 23.94 23.61
C TYR A 124 -1.32 25.36 23.74
N SER A 125 -2.13 25.82 22.79
CA SER A 125 -2.70 27.17 22.87
C SER A 125 -3.50 27.35 24.14
N CYS A 126 -4.29 26.35 24.49
CA CYS A 126 -5.07 26.36 25.73
C CYS A 126 -4.15 26.41 26.95
N CYS A 127 -3.07 25.58 26.95
CA CYS A 127 -2.16 25.51 28.08
C CYS A 127 -1.32 26.77 28.24
N TRP A 128 -0.97 27.42 27.15
CA TRP A 128 -0.14 28.62 27.20
C TRP A 128 -0.93 29.93 27.29
N GLY A 129 -2.24 29.81 27.33
CA GLY A 129 -3.11 30.97 27.54
C GLY A 129 -3.15 31.95 26.39
N SER A 130 -2.77 31.54 25.21
CA SER A 130 -2.75 32.43 24.05
C SER A 130 -3.95 32.26 23.17
#